data_c6ed7f8cfb3b42c6864864d1018f646e
#
_entry.id   c6ed7f8cfb3b42c6864864d1018f646e
#
_cell.length_a   1.000
_cell.length_b   1.000
_cell.length_c   1.000
_cell.angle_alpha   90.00
_cell.angle_beta   90.00
_cell.angle_gamma   90.00
#
_symmetry.space_group_name_H-M   'P 1'
#
loop_
_entity.id
_entity.type
_entity.pdbx_description
1 polymer ?
#
loop_
_entity_poly.entity_id
_entity_poly.type
_entity_poly.pdbx_seq_one_letter_code
_entity_poly.pdbx_strand_id
1 'polypeptide(L)'
;MVEAAAAKAALREHFGYEEFRPGQEGVVEAILAGRDALAVMPTGAGKSVCYQVPGIVMEGLALVVSPLVSLMGDQVRALLDAGVRGAYLNSTLTPGQQATVLRRALAGAYQIMYVAPERLADPRFLEFARKAAIPLVAVDEAHCVSQWGQDFRPSYLAIGDFIEQLPARPVVAAFTATATERVRRDIVRLLDLRDPYGVVTGFDRPNLYFGVERLEPKRKLAWIGSYALAHPGDSGIVYCSTRKDTDKVHAALVAAGVRAARYHAGMPAAERAESQRAFIADDAPVMVATNAFGMGIDKSNVRYVIHHNMPGSIEAYYQEAGRAGRDGEPSTCMLLWSDGDVSTCRFFIEQESGNEELSPEEADAVRASRRRLLEAMVGYCHTTGCLRRYILNYFGEDAAPAAPGQAPSVREAYIAFGEAAPTDGTAPTGGASAPVAGCNNCSNCEGTFDAVDVTDLARAVMRCVQELRGRFGKGLVVDVLRGSKSAKVLDMHLDEAASYDAVDASAAQVKEVIELLAAGGYLAITEGTYPTVGLGPRAREAAEDGFSLSMK
;
A
#
# COMPACT_ATOMS: atom_id res chain seq x y z
N MET A 1 4.96 0.04 36.56
CA MET A 1 3.61 -0.12 37.16
C MET A 1 2.86 1.21 37.27
N VAL A 2 3.47 2.31 37.75
CA VAL A 2 2.79 3.62 37.85
C VAL A 2 2.47 4.18 36.46
N GLU A 3 3.38 4.06 35.51
CA GLU A 3 3.22 4.56 34.14
C GLU A 3 2.17 3.78 33.36
N ALA A 4 2.09 2.45 33.50
CA ALA A 4 1.05 1.63 32.86
C ALA A 4 -0.35 2.00 33.37
N ALA A 5 -0.49 2.29 34.67
CA ALA A 5 -1.76 2.76 35.25
C ALA A 5 -2.13 4.16 34.72
N ALA A 6 -1.15 5.06 34.55
CA ALA A 6 -1.36 6.39 33.97
C ALA A 6 -1.77 6.30 32.50
N ALA A 7 -1.16 5.37 31.73
CA ALA A 7 -1.52 5.12 30.35
C ALA A 7 -2.97 4.63 30.19
N LYS A 8 -3.43 3.69 31.03
CA LYS A 8 -4.82 3.22 31.02
C LYS A 8 -5.80 4.30 31.46
N ALA A 9 -5.41 5.14 32.42
CA ALA A 9 -6.21 6.29 32.83
C ALA A 9 -6.38 7.30 31.68
N ALA A 10 -5.29 7.66 30.99
CA ALA A 10 -5.31 8.55 29.84
C ALA A 10 -6.13 7.96 28.66
N LEU A 11 -6.01 6.66 28.40
CA LEU A 11 -6.80 5.97 27.39
C LEU A 11 -8.31 6.10 27.67
N ARG A 12 -8.71 5.87 28.93
CA ARG A 12 -10.11 5.95 29.35
C ARG A 12 -10.62 7.39 29.33
N GLU A 13 -9.87 8.32 29.89
CA GLU A 13 -10.25 9.71 30.03
C GLU A 13 -10.41 10.42 28.68
N HIS A 14 -9.45 10.23 27.78
CA HIS A 14 -9.38 11.00 26.51
C HIS A 14 -9.97 10.27 25.33
N PHE A 15 -9.93 8.93 25.30
CA PHE A 15 -10.37 8.15 24.14
C PHE A 15 -11.61 7.28 24.42
N GLY A 16 -12.05 7.15 25.68
CA GLY A 16 -13.23 6.40 26.06
C GLY A 16 -13.08 4.88 25.97
N TYR A 17 -11.87 4.36 25.88
CA TYR A 17 -11.60 2.92 25.82
C TYR A 17 -11.16 2.40 27.19
N GLU A 18 -11.75 1.28 27.62
CA GLU A 18 -11.38 0.64 28.88
C GLU A 18 -10.05 -0.10 28.80
N GLU A 19 -9.74 -0.67 27.64
CA GLU A 19 -8.55 -1.49 27.41
C GLU A 19 -7.91 -1.15 26.05
N PHE A 20 -6.60 -1.38 25.96
CA PHE A 20 -5.86 -1.32 24.70
C PHE A 20 -6.28 -2.48 23.80
N ARG A 21 -6.30 -2.24 22.50
CA ARG A 21 -6.46 -3.30 21.51
C ARG A 21 -5.20 -4.17 21.47
N PRO A 22 -5.31 -5.43 20.98
CA PRO A 22 -4.16 -6.32 20.84
C PRO A 22 -2.97 -5.63 20.13
N GLY A 23 -1.78 -5.75 20.73
CA GLY A 23 -0.54 -5.15 20.25
C GLY A 23 -0.31 -3.68 20.61
N GLN A 24 -1.32 -2.93 21.07
CA GLN A 24 -1.14 -1.52 21.47
C GLN A 24 -0.44 -1.38 22.82
N GLU A 25 -0.84 -2.17 23.82
CA GLU A 25 -0.35 -2.05 25.21
C GLU A 25 1.18 -2.17 25.28
N GLY A 26 1.76 -3.19 24.66
CA GLY A 26 3.21 -3.39 24.67
C GLY A 26 3.99 -2.26 24.00
N VAL A 27 3.44 -1.64 22.93
CA VAL A 27 4.06 -0.46 22.30
C VAL A 27 4.03 0.74 23.24
N VAL A 28 2.89 1.01 23.88
CA VAL A 28 2.74 2.10 24.85
C VAL A 28 3.67 1.93 26.03
N GLU A 29 3.76 0.72 26.60
CA GLU A 29 4.65 0.41 27.71
C GLU A 29 6.12 0.55 27.32
N ALA A 30 6.52 0.09 26.13
CA ALA A 30 7.88 0.25 25.62
C ALA A 30 8.27 1.73 25.50
N ILE A 31 7.42 2.56 24.93
CA ILE A 31 7.66 4.01 24.78
C ILE A 31 7.80 4.67 26.17
N LEU A 32 6.90 4.37 27.11
CA LEU A 32 6.93 4.93 28.45
C LEU A 32 8.16 4.45 29.25
N ALA A 33 8.64 3.24 28.98
CA ALA A 33 9.90 2.72 29.55
C ALA A 33 11.17 3.32 28.91
N GLY A 34 11.04 4.27 27.98
CA GLY A 34 12.18 4.90 27.30
C GLY A 34 12.79 4.06 26.18
N ARG A 35 12.08 3.03 25.69
CA ARG A 35 12.53 2.15 24.62
C ARG A 35 11.92 2.57 23.28
N ASP A 36 12.74 2.56 22.22
CA ASP A 36 12.23 2.79 20.86
C ASP A 36 11.22 1.72 20.44
N ALA A 37 10.35 2.04 19.48
CA ALA A 37 9.32 1.11 19.03
C ALA A 37 9.15 1.12 17.50
N LEU A 38 8.83 -0.06 16.94
CA LEU A 38 8.35 -0.21 15.57
C LEU A 38 7.02 -0.97 15.58
N ALA A 39 5.94 -0.30 15.22
CA ALA A 39 4.61 -0.89 15.16
C ALA A 39 4.09 -0.96 13.72
N VAL A 40 3.91 -2.18 13.21
CA VAL A 40 3.26 -2.46 11.93
C VAL A 40 1.85 -2.97 12.23
N MET A 41 0.88 -2.10 12.02
CA MET A 41 -0.52 -2.35 12.37
C MET A 41 -1.43 -1.94 11.21
N PRO A 42 -2.40 -2.75 10.78
CA PRO A 42 -3.28 -2.41 9.66
C PRO A 42 -4.05 -1.11 9.91
N THR A 43 -4.57 -0.54 8.84
CA THR A 43 -5.45 0.63 8.93
C THR A 43 -6.67 0.30 9.77
N GLY A 44 -7.03 1.19 10.71
CA GLY A 44 -8.14 0.96 11.66
C GLY A 44 -7.75 0.22 12.95
N ALA A 45 -6.52 -0.29 13.09
CA ALA A 45 -6.04 -0.91 14.33
C ALA A 45 -5.77 0.09 15.48
N GLY A 46 -5.89 1.40 15.23
CA GLY A 46 -5.71 2.43 16.25
C GLY A 46 -4.25 2.79 16.52
N LYS A 47 -3.38 2.81 15.48
CA LYS A 47 -1.96 3.23 15.58
C LYS A 47 -1.76 4.54 16.33
N SER A 48 -2.64 5.52 16.09
CA SER A 48 -2.51 6.86 16.70
C SER A 48 -2.53 6.83 18.21
N VAL A 49 -3.34 5.96 18.81
CA VAL A 49 -3.42 5.79 20.27
C VAL A 49 -2.07 5.38 20.86
N CYS A 50 -1.28 4.57 20.13
CA CYS A 50 0.01 4.07 20.59
C CYS A 50 1.07 5.17 20.83
N TYR A 51 0.95 6.32 20.16
CA TYR A 51 1.83 7.47 20.41
C TYR A 51 1.12 8.63 21.10
N GLN A 52 -0.19 8.74 20.95
CA GLN A 52 -0.96 9.80 21.60
C GLN A 52 -1.04 9.60 23.12
N VAL A 53 -1.29 8.38 23.59
CA VAL A 53 -1.32 8.07 25.02
C VAL A 53 0.04 8.34 25.69
N PRO A 54 1.19 7.83 25.20
CA PRO A 54 2.48 8.25 25.74
C PRO A 54 2.72 9.76 25.67
N GLY A 55 2.35 10.41 24.55
CA GLY A 55 2.49 11.87 24.41
C GLY A 55 1.66 12.70 25.40
N ILE A 56 0.58 12.12 25.97
CA ILE A 56 -0.20 12.73 27.05
C ILE A 56 0.45 12.52 28.42
N VAL A 57 1.00 11.33 28.65
CA VAL A 57 1.56 10.91 29.94
C VAL A 57 2.96 11.45 30.19
N MET A 58 3.80 11.53 29.15
CA MET A 58 5.17 12.01 29.25
C MET A 58 5.23 13.53 29.48
N GLU A 59 6.16 13.98 30.29
CA GLU A 59 6.43 15.41 30.47
C GLU A 59 7.16 15.98 29.26
N GLY A 60 6.64 17.04 28.67
CA GLY A 60 7.23 17.71 27.51
C GLY A 60 6.30 17.75 26.30
N LEU A 61 6.89 17.85 25.11
CA LEU A 61 6.19 17.92 23.84
C LEU A 61 6.47 16.69 23.00
N ALA A 62 5.48 15.84 22.77
CA ALA A 62 5.58 14.76 21.80
C ALA A 62 5.47 15.33 20.38
N LEU A 63 6.50 15.08 19.53
CA LEU A 63 6.45 15.41 18.12
C LEU A 63 5.96 14.21 17.32
N VAL A 64 5.00 14.45 16.41
CA VAL A 64 4.49 13.44 15.47
C VAL A 64 4.83 13.90 14.06
N VAL A 65 5.79 13.23 13.44
CA VAL A 65 6.15 13.46 12.03
C VAL A 65 5.14 12.72 11.16
N SER A 66 4.40 13.46 10.32
CA SER A 66 3.38 12.89 9.43
C SER A 66 3.50 13.47 8.03
N PRO A 67 3.31 12.68 6.95
CA PRO A 67 3.46 13.15 5.58
C PRO A 67 2.23 13.91 5.07
N LEU A 68 1.15 13.94 5.86
CA LEU A 68 -0.18 14.27 5.39
C LEU A 68 -0.70 15.57 6.02
N VAL A 69 -0.41 16.67 5.34
CA VAL A 69 -0.82 18.03 5.75
C VAL A 69 -2.33 18.13 6.01
N SER A 70 -3.16 17.49 5.17
CA SER A 70 -4.63 17.47 5.32
C SER A 70 -5.08 16.71 6.57
N LEU A 71 -4.39 15.65 6.95
CA LEU A 71 -4.72 14.81 8.09
C LEU A 71 -4.37 15.48 9.44
N MET A 72 -3.30 16.26 9.47
CA MET A 72 -2.84 16.91 10.70
C MET A 72 -3.94 17.75 11.35
N GLY A 73 -4.71 18.50 10.54
CA GLY A 73 -5.82 19.32 11.04
C GLY A 73 -6.92 18.49 11.70
N ASP A 74 -7.30 17.38 11.08
CA ASP A 74 -8.34 16.49 11.60
C ASP A 74 -7.86 15.75 12.86
N GLN A 75 -6.60 15.28 12.88
CA GLN A 75 -5.99 14.66 14.07
C GLN A 75 -5.93 15.65 15.25
N VAL A 76 -5.51 16.89 15.01
CA VAL A 76 -5.47 17.90 16.07
C VAL A 76 -6.86 18.27 16.56
N ARG A 77 -7.86 18.35 15.68
CA ARG A 77 -9.24 18.59 16.07
C ARG A 77 -9.75 17.45 16.96
N ALA A 78 -9.54 16.21 16.57
CA ALA A 78 -9.92 15.05 17.38
C ALA A 78 -9.23 15.04 18.76
N LEU A 79 -7.96 15.44 18.84
CA LEU A 79 -7.26 15.60 20.12
C LEU A 79 -7.90 16.70 20.99
N LEU A 80 -8.21 17.84 20.39
CA LEU A 80 -8.85 18.96 21.11
C LEU A 80 -10.24 18.58 21.62
N ASP A 81 -11.03 17.86 20.82
CA ASP A 81 -12.34 17.34 21.20
C ASP A 81 -12.22 16.31 22.33
N ALA A 82 -11.12 15.56 22.38
CA ALA A 82 -10.77 14.63 23.47
C ALA A 82 -10.14 15.31 24.70
N GLY A 83 -10.05 16.66 24.72
CA GLY A 83 -9.45 17.41 25.82
C GLY A 83 -7.91 17.41 25.85
N VAL A 84 -7.25 16.94 24.80
CA VAL A 84 -5.78 16.91 24.65
C VAL A 84 -5.28 18.16 23.93
N ARG A 85 -4.26 18.82 24.45
CA ARG A 85 -3.70 20.04 23.88
C ARG A 85 -2.79 19.72 22.70
N GLY A 86 -3.37 19.73 21.50
CA GLY A 86 -2.70 19.46 20.25
C GLY A 86 -2.41 20.71 19.40
N ALA A 87 -1.38 20.64 18.55
CA ALA A 87 -1.07 21.62 17.52
C ALA A 87 -0.54 20.95 16.27
N TYR A 88 -0.50 21.68 15.15
CA TYR A 88 0.22 21.24 13.95
C TYR A 88 1.08 22.37 13.38
N LEU A 89 2.15 21.97 12.66
CA LEU A 89 3.06 22.87 11.95
C LEU A 89 3.31 22.33 10.54
N ASN A 90 2.70 22.99 9.55
CA ASN A 90 2.80 22.59 8.15
C ASN A 90 2.80 23.80 7.20
N SER A 91 2.78 23.55 5.89
CA SER A 91 2.84 24.58 4.85
C SER A 91 1.57 25.43 4.71
N THR A 92 0.45 25.05 5.32
CA THR A 92 -0.80 25.83 5.24
C THR A 92 -0.81 27.03 6.19
N LEU A 93 0.07 27.03 7.20
CA LEU A 93 0.21 28.13 8.15
C LEU A 93 1.06 29.25 7.60
N THR A 94 0.61 30.50 7.79
CA THR A 94 1.43 31.69 7.50
C THR A 94 2.65 31.76 8.43
N PRO A 95 3.73 32.47 8.05
CA PRO A 95 4.91 32.62 8.90
C PRO A 95 4.62 33.15 10.30
N GLY A 96 3.67 34.08 10.44
CA GLY A 96 3.22 34.60 11.74
C GLY A 96 2.50 33.58 12.60
N GLN A 97 1.68 32.73 11.98
CA GLN A 97 1.01 31.63 12.66
C GLN A 97 2.03 30.57 13.11
N GLN A 98 2.98 30.20 12.26
CA GLN A 98 4.07 29.28 12.61
C GLN A 98 4.87 29.78 13.81
N ALA A 99 5.31 31.05 13.80
CA ALA A 99 6.04 31.66 14.92
C ALA A 99 5.21 31.65 16.21
N THR A 100 3.90 31.84 16.10
CA THR A 100 2.98 31.81 17.26
C THR A 100 2.86 30.40 17.83
N VAL A 101 2.74 29.35 16.97
CA VAL A 101 2.70 27.95 17.39
C VAL A 101 3.98 27.60 18.13
N LEU A 102 5.16 27.88 17.55
CA LEU A 102 6.46 27.55 18.17
C LEU A 102 6.65 28.25 19.53
N ARG A 103 6.29 29.55 19.65
CA ARG A 103 6.36 30.28 20.91
C ARG A 103 5.45 29.69 21.99
N ARG A 104 4.22 29.31 21.63
CA ARG A 104 3.26 28.67 22.55
C ARG A 104 3.73 27.26 22.96
N ALA A 105 4.36 26.52 22.04
CA ALA A 105 4.92 25.21 22.33
C ALA A 105 6.06 25.32 23.37
N LEU A 106 6.98 26.30 23.23
CA LEU A 106 8.02 26.57 24.25
C LEU A 106 7.43 26.95 25.62
N ALA A 107 6.26 27.56 25.64
CA ALA A 107 5.55 27.90 26.87
C ALA A 107 4.73 26.71 27.46
N GLY A 108 4.87 25.48 26.92
CA GLY A 108 4.19 24.30 27.39
C GLY A 108 2.68 24.25 27.08
N ALA A 109 2.23 25.01 26.07
CA ALA A 109 0.80 25.06 25.73
C ALA A 109 0.29 23.78 25.07
N TYR A 110 1.15 22.92 24.56
CA TYR A 110 0.78 21.70 23.81
C TYR A 110 1.46 20.47 24.41
N GLN A 111 0.77 19.33 24.33
CA GLN A 111 1.29 18.01 24.69
C GLN A 111 1.77 17.27 23.43
N ILE A 112 1.05 17.45 22.31
CA ILE A 112 1.34 16.76 21.05
C ILE A 112 1.39 17.81 19.93
N MET A 113 2.43 17.74 19.07
CA MET A 113 2.52 18.59 17.89
C MET A 113 2.83 17.75 16.66
N TYR A 114 1.92 17.79 15.69
CA TYR A 114 2.14 17.23 14.36
C TYR A 114 3.01 18.16 13.53
N VAL A 115 4.01 17.60 12.85
CA VAL A 115 4.94 18.34 12.01
C VAL A 115 5.14 17.66 10.67
N ALA A 116 5.13 18.46 9.60
CA ALA A 116 5.49 17.97 8.27
C ALA A 116 7.00 17.72 8.18
N PRO A 117 7.45 16.60 7.56
CA PRO A 117 8.86 16.21 7.55
C PRO A 117 9.77 17.30 6.95
N GLU A 118 9.31 18.07 5.97
CA GLU A 118 10.06 19.18 5.36
C GLU A 118 10.41 20.31 6.36
N ARG A 119 9.69 20.36 7.49
CA ARG A 119 9.95 21.35 8.54
C ARG A 119 11.11 21.01 9.43
N LEU A 120 11.50 19.75 9.49
CA LEU A 120 12.58 19.30 10.37
C LEU A 120 13.94 19.90 9.99
N ALA A 121 14.14 20.24 8.71
CA ALA A 121 15.34 20.91 8.22
C ALA A 121 15.26 22.45 8.29
N ASP A 122 14.12 23.05 8.69
CA ASP A 122 13.97 24.51 8.80
C ASP A 122 14.80 25.03 9.99
N PRO A 123 15.74 25.98 9.79
CA PRO A 123 16.60 26.49 10.87
C PRO A 123 15.82 27.04 12.08
N ARG A 124 14.65 27.64 11.86
CA ARG A 124 13.80 28.16 12.95
C ARG A 124 13.18 27.03 13.75
N PHE A 125 12.81 25.95 13.08
CA PHE A 125 12.28 24.75 13.75
C PHE A 125 13.38 24.05 14.54
N LEU A 126 14.58 23.93 14.00
CA LEU A 126 15.75 23.37 14.69
C LEU A 126 16.12 24.19 15.93
N GLU A 127 16.11 25.53 15.84
CA GLU A 127 16.36 26.40 16.99
C GLU A 127 15.28 26.19 18.09
N PHE A 128 14.03 26.06 17.70
CA PHE A 128 12.94 25.72 18.60
C PHE A 128 13.16 24.35 19.26
N ALA A 129 13.43 23.30 18.46
CA ALA A 129 13.57 21.94 18.93
C ALA A 129 14.72 21.76 19.93
N ARG A 130 15.83 22.52 19.75
CA ARG A 130 16.94 22.55 20.71
C ARG A 130 16.60 23.17 22.07
N LYS A 131 15.53 23.93 22.17
CA LYS A 131 15.06 24.58 23.41
C LYS A 131 13.90 23.86 24.05
N ALA A 132 13.16 23.07 23.27
CA ALA A 132 12.00 22.33 23.72
C ALA A 132 12.38 21.02 24.38
N ALA A 133 11.66 20.63 25.44
CA ALA A 133 11.74 19.27 26.00
C ALA A 133 10.93 18.33 25.11
N ILE A 134 11.60 17.50 24.31
CA ILE A 134 10.99 16.55 23.38
C ILE A 134 11.28 15.13 23.83
N PRO A 135 10.41 14.50 24.62
CA PRO A 135 10.63 13.14 25.11
C PRO A 135 10.34 12.06 24.07
N LEU A 136 9.48 12.34 23.09
CA LEU A 136 9.00 11.40 22.07
C LEU A 136 8.99 12.02 20.69
N VAL A 137 9.56 11.30 19.71
CA VAL A 137 9.36 11.53 18.27
C VAL A 137 8.64 10.32 17.70
N ALA A 138 7.36 10.48 17.37
CA ALA A 138 6.59 9.48 16.66
C ALA A 138 6.67 9.73 15.15
N VAL A 139 6.97 8.70 14.37
CA VAL A 139 7.05 8.77 12.91
C VAL A 139 5.87 8.00 12.34
N ASP A 140 4.84 8.73 11.89
CA ASP A 140 3.69 8.14 11.24
C ASP A 140 3.98 7.88 9.76
N GLU A 141 3.34 6.85 9.18
CA GLU A 141 3.62 6.32 7.84
C GLU A 141 5.13 6.11 7.60
N ALA A 142 5.80 5.49 8.58
CA ALA A 142 7.25 5.32 8.60
C ALA A 142 7.82 4.59 7.36
N HIS A 143 6.98 3.86 6.60
CA HIS A 143 7.38 3.25 5.33
C HIS A 143 7.87 4.29 4.29
N CYS A 144 7.50 5.57 4.45
CA CYS A 144 7.94 6.66 3.59
C CYS A 144 9.47 6.90 3.64
N VAL A 145 10.19 6.39 4.65
CA VAL A 145 11.64 6.51 4.74
C VAL A 145 12.38 5.57 3.79
N SER A 146 11.73 4.46 3.37
CA SER A 146 12.35 3.43 2.54
C SER A 146 12.07 3.64 1.06
N GLN A 147 13.11 3.59 0.23
CA GLN A 147 13.00 3.59 -1.25
C GLN A 147 12.26 2.35 -1.78
N TRP A 148 12.10 1.32 -0.94
CA TRP A 148 11.35 0.11 -1.25
C TRP A 148 9.89 0.19 -0.78
N GLY A 149 9.53 1.28 -0.09
CA GLY A 149 8.15 1.57 0.29
C GLY A 149 7.35 2.13 -0.90
N GLN A 150 6.03 1.99 -0.82
CA GLN A 150 5.11 2.45 -1.89
C GLN A 150 5.09 3.96 -2.09
N ASP A 151 5.38 4.74 -1.04
CA ASP A 151 5.32 6.22 -1.01
C ASP A 151 6.62 6.78 -0.42
N PHE A 152 7.75 6.49 -1.08
CA PHE A 152 9.04 7.02 -0.66
C PHE A 152 9.05 8.54 -0.72
N ARG A 153 9.51 9.18 0.37
CA ARG A 153 9.63 10.64 0.49
C ARG A 153 11.03 11.01 0.98
N PRO A 154 11.84 11.70 0.15
CA PRO A 154 13.19 12.12 0.53
C PRO A 154 13.24 12.89 1.85
N SER A 155 12.22 13.74 2.12
CA SER A 155 12.12 14.50 3.37
C SER A 155 12.08 13.64 4.64
N TYR A 156 11.71 12.35 4.55
CA TYR A 156 11.76 11.42 5.68
C TYR A 156 13.19 11.01 6.06
N LEU A 157 14.13 11.07 5.14
CA LEU A 157 15.54 10.80 5.45
C LEU A 157 16.13 11.82 6.42
N ALA A 158 15.61 13.05 6.43
CA ALA A 158 16.03 14.09 7.35
C ALA A 158 15.62 13.85 8.82
N ILE A 159 14.76 12.85 9.11
CA ILE A 159 14.29 12.58 10.47
C ILE A 159 15.45 12.08 11.35
N GLY A 160 16.30 11.20 10.85
CA GLY A 160 17.49 10.71 11.56
C GLY A 160 18.42 11.86 11.94
N ASP A 161 18.81 12.69 10.97
CA ASP A 161 19.66 13.85 11.17
C ASP A 161 19.05 14.88 12.15
N PHE A 162 17.73 15.05 12.11
CA PHE A 162 17.02 15.90 13.06
C PHE A 162 17.13 15.38 14.49
N ILE A 163 16.93 14.07 14.71
CA ILE A 163 17.02 13.43 16.03
C ILE A 163 18.42 13.59 16.61
N GLU A 164 19.46 13.42 15.81
CA GLU A 164 20.86 13.60 16.22
C GLU A 164 21.18 15.03 16.65
N GLN A 165 20.50 16.04 16.13
CA GLN A 165 20.70 17.45 16.47
C GLN A 165 20.00 17.88 17.76
N LEU A 166 19.18 17.03 18.38
CA LEU A 166 18.50 17.34 19.64
C LEU A 166 19.46 17.23 20.84
N PRO A 167 19.34 18.11 21.86
CA PRO A 167 20.21 18.08 23.06
C PRO A 167 20.17 16.78 23.85
N ALA A 168 19.00 16.13 23.84
CA ALA A 168 18.79 14.80 24.40
C ALA A 168 18.02 13.97 23.37
N ARG A 169 18.47 12.73 23.15
CA ARG A 169 17.78 11.82 22.23
C ARG A 169 16.40 11.46 22.79
N PRO A 170 15.32 11.71 22.08
CA PRO A 170 13.98 11.26 22.45
C PRO A 170 13.83 9.74 22.26
N VAL A 171 12.78 9.18 22.82
CA VAL A 171 12.26 7.89 22.33
C VAL A 171 11.76 8.07 20.90
N VAL A 172 12.14 7.15 20.00
CA VAL A 172 11.71 7.16 18.61
C VAL A 172 10.74 6.01 18.38
N ALA A 173 9.53 6.33 17.96
CA ALA A 173 8.49 5.33 17.71
C ALA A 173 7.99 5.43 16.28
N ALA A 174 8.19 4.37 15.49
CA ALA A 174 7.81 4.30 14.08
C ALA A 174 6.52 3.50 13.88
N PHE A 175 5.60 4.05 13.11
CA PHE A 175 4.28 3.48 12.86
C PHE A 175 3.98 3.39 11.37
N THR A 176 3.47 2.26 10.92
CA THR A 176 2.99 2.09 9.54
C THR A 176 1.88 1.04 9.46
N ALA A 177 1.05 1.12 8.41
CA ALA A 177 0.07 0.09 8.12
C ALA A 177 0.63 -1.03 7.24
N THR A 178 1.63 -0.73 6.44
CA THR A 178 2.14 -1.60 5.38
C THR A 178 3.67 -1.56 5.39
N ALA A 179 4.30 -2.65 5.75
CA ALA A 179 5.74 -2.78 5.67
C ALA A 179 6.13 -4.24 5.48
N THR A 180 6.73 -4.55 4.34
CA THR A 180 7.42 -5.83 4.13
C THR A 180 8.63 -5.94 5.06
N GLU A 181 9.20 -7.12 5.22
CA GLU A 181 10.37 -7.32 6.08
C GLU A 181 11.55 -6.41 5.69
N ARG A 182 11.74 -6.20 4.39
CA ARG A 182 12.76 -5.28 3.88
C ARG A 182 12.51 -3.84 4.32
N VAL A 183 11.29 -3.36 4.17
CA VAL A 183 10.89 -2.00 4.59
C VAL A 183 11.04 -1.84 6.10
N ARG A 184 10.69 -2.87 6.90
CA ARG A 184 10.89 -2.84 8.37
C ARG A 184 12.36 -2.68 8.75
N ARG A 185 13.28 -3.41 8.08
CA ARG A 185 14.73 -3.27 8.29
C ARG A 185 15.23 -1.87 7.92
N ASP A 186 14.75 -1.32 6.81
CA ASP A 186 15.10 0.05 6.41
C ASP A 186 14.61 1.08 7.42
N ILE A 187 13.37 0.96 7.93
CA ILE A 187 12.84 1.85 8.96
C ILE A 187 13.77 1.87 10.18
N VAL A 188 14.13 0.69 10.69
CA VAL A 188 15.02 0.59 11.87
C VAL A 188 16.36 1.24 11.61
N ARG A 189 16.97 0.97 10.46
CA ARG A 189 18.29 1.50 10.10
C ARG A 189 18.27 3.02 9.85
N LEU A 190 17.30 3.50 9.04
CA LEU A 190 17.27 4.89 8.57
C LEU A 190 16.74 5.87 9.62
N LEU A 191 15.95 5.40 10.59
CA LEU A 191 15.52 6.20 11.74
C LEU A 191 16.41 6.00 12.97
N ASP A 192 17.50 5.23 12.89
CA ASP A 192 18.40 4.88 14.01
C ASP A 192 17.63 4.37 15.23
N LEU A 193 16.67 3.43 15.03
CA LEU A 193 15.95 2.85 16.16
C LEU A 193 16.88 1.94 16.97
N ARG A 194 16.97 2.18 18.27
CA ARG A 194 17.90 1.48 19.20
C ARG A 194 17.16 0.41 19.96
N ASP A 195 17.51 -0.85 19.74
CA ASP A 195 16.86 -2.02 20.35
C ASP A 195 15.32 -1.86 20.42
N PRO A 196 14.65 -1.60 19.28
CA PRO A 196 13.24 -1.24 19.30
C PRO A 196 12.37 -2.41 19.76
N TYR A 197 11.30 -2.08 20.50
CA TYR A 197 10.19 -3.01 20.67
C TYR A 197 9.45 -3.12 19.34
N GLY A 198 9.42 -4.32 18.76
CA GLY A 198 8.77 -4.57 17.48
C GLY A 198 7.45 -5.31 17.63
N VAL A 199 6.38 -4.82 17.00
CA VAL A 199 5.10 -5.51 16.92
C VAL A 199 4.54 -5.49 15.49
N VAL A 200 4.07 -6.65 15.04
CA VAL A 200 3.28 -6.80 13.80
C VAL A 200 1.97 -7.47 14.21
N THR A 201 0.85 -6.73 14.12
CA THR A 201 -0.45 -7.26 14.58
C THR A 201 -1.17 -8.12 13.56
N GLY A 202 -0.49 -8.48 12.46
CA GLY A 202 -1.05 -9.23 11.35
C GLY A 202 -1.73 -8.36 10.29
N PHE A 203 -1.82 -8.93 9.09
CA PHE A 203 -2.44 -8.27 7.93
C PHE A 203 -3.79 -8.89 7.57
N ASP A 204 -4.22 -9.93 8.28
CA ASP A 204 -5.51 -10.55 7.97
C ASP A 204 -6.69 -9.68 8.40
N ARG A 205 -7.64 -9.53 7.50
CA ARG A 205 -8.90 -8.83 7.70
C ARG A 205 -10.06 -9.78 7.35
N PRO A 206 -10.43 -10.69 8.29
CA PRO A 206 -11.38 -11.77 8.00
C PRO A 206 -12.76 -11.29 7.55
N ASN A 207 -13.14 -10.07 7.92
CA ASN A 207 -14.41 -9.44 7.54
C ASN A 207 -14.43 -8.86 6.12
N LEU A 208 -13.26 -8.81 5.41
CA LEU A 208 -13.20 -8.29 4.05
C LEU A 208 -13.30 -9.42 3.03
N TYR A 209 -14.24 -9.33 2.12
CA TYR A 209 -14.26 -10.13 0.91
C TYR A 209 -13.35 -9.51 -0.14
N PHE A 210 -12.47 -10.30 -0.77
CA PHE A 210 -11.61 -9.85 -1.86
C PHE A 210 -12.05 -10.46 -3.18
N GLY A 211 -12.38 -9.60 -4.16
CA GLY A 211 -12.70 -10.00 -5.50
C GLY A 211 -11.81 -9.33 -6.54
N VAL A 212 -11.46 -10.06 -7.58
CA VAL A 212 -10.69 -9.55 -8.73
C VAL A 212 -11.41 -9.97 -10.02
N GLU A 213 -11.71 -9.00 -10.88
CA GLU A 213 -12.37 -9.23 -12.14
C GLU A 213 -11.69 -8.44 -13.27
N ARG A 214 -11.35 -9.13 -14.37
CA ARG A 214 -10.81 -8.50 -15.59
C ARG A 214 -11.96 -8.07 -16.49
N LEU A 215 -12.11 -6.76 -16.68
CA LEU A 215 -13.21 -6.19 -17.45
C LEU A 215 -12.73 -5.15 -18.45
N GLU A 216 -13.35 -5.15 -19.62
CA GLU A 216 -13.24 -4.07 -20.57
C GLU A 216 -13.71 -2.72 -19.96
N PRO A 217 -13.05 -1.58 -20.28
CA PRO A 217 -13.34 -0.29 -19.64
C PRO A 217 -14.81 0.14 -19.66
N LYS A 218 -15.54 -0.21 -20.73
CA LYS A 218 -16.99 0.08 -20.84
C LYS A 218 -17.83 -0.75 -19.88
N ARG A 219 -17.43 -1.98 -19.61
CA ARG A 219 -18.14 -2.90 -18.70
C ARG A 219 -17.92 -2.54 -17.24
N LYS A 220 -16.74 -1.96 -16.88
CA LYS A 220 -16.46 -1.51 -15.52
C LYS A 220 -17.48 -0.51 -15.00
N LEU A 221 -17.85 0.50 -15.82
CA LEU A 221 -18.86 1.50 -15.43
C LEU A 221 -20.23 0.87 -15.18
N ALA A 222 -20.65 -0.03 -16.05
CA ALA A 222 -21.93 -0.74 -15.89
C ALA A 222 -21.92 -1.60 -14.62
N TRP A 223 -20.81 -2.30 -14.37
CA TRP A 223 -20.63 -3.12 -13.18
C TRP A 223 -20.74 -2.30 -11.89
N ILE A 224 -19.99 -1.17 -11.80
CA ILE A 224 -20.01 -0.28 -10.63
C ILE A 224 -21.41 0.31 -10.40
N GLY A 225 -22.07 0.76 -11.48
CA GLY A 225 -23.42 1.30 -11.39
C GLY A 225 -24.43 0.27 -10.89
N SER A 226 -24.39 -0.94 -11.44
CA SER A 226 -25.24 -2.05 -11.00
C SER A 226 -25.00 -2.44 -9.56
N TYR A 227 -23.74 -2.48 -9.13
CA TYR A 227 -23.38 -2.81 -7.75
C TYR A 227 -23.90 -1.74 -6.78
N ALA A 228 -23.65 -0.47 -7.05
CA ALA A 228 -24.12 0.64 -6.20
C ALA A 228 -25.65 0.70 -6.09
N LEU A 229 -26.36 0.43 -7.19
CA LEU A 229 -27.84 0.37 -7.20
C LEU A 229 -28.40 -0.84 -6.43
N ALA A 230 -27.68 -1.96 -6.43
CA ALA A 230 -28.07 -3.14 -5.65
C ALA A 230 -27.83 -2.96 -4.15
N HIS A 231 -27.02 -1.97 -3.73
CA HIS A 231 -26.65 -1.69 -2.34
C HIS A 231 -26.97 -0.23 -1.95
N PRO A 232 -28.22 0.22 -2.03
CA PRO A 232 -28.58 1.65 -1.94
C PRO A 232 -28.41 2.25 -0.55
N GLY A 233 -28.26 1.41 0.49
CA GLY A 233 -28.04 1.82 1.87
C GLY A 233 -26.59 1.79 2.32
N ASP A 234 -25.71 1.24 1.48
CA ASP A 234 -24.33 1.02 1.85
C ASP A 234 -23.43 2.20 1.49
N SER A 235 -22.57 2.56 2.43
CA SER A 235 -21.52 3.54 2.17
C SER A 235 -20.35 2.86 1.46
N GLY A 236 -19.87 3.48 0.36
CA GLY A 236 -18.83 2.89 -0.47
C GLY A 236 -17.85 3.88 -1.07
N ILE A 237 -16.67 3.39 -1.44
CA ILE A 237 -15.63 4.18 -2.10
C ILE A 237 -15.29 3.52 -3.43
N VAL A 238 -15.22 4.33 -4.50
CA VAL A 238 -14.76 3.90 -5.83
C VAL A 238 -13.46 4.62 -6.16
N TYR A 239 -12.34 3.88 -6.19
CA TYR A 239 -11.03 4.43 -6.52
C TYR A 239 -10.77 4.40 -8.02
N CYS A 240 -10.28 5.53 -8.54
CA CYS A 240 -9.89 5.71 -9.93
C CYS A 240 -8.44 6.20 -10.02
N SER A 241 -7.69 5.75 -11.03
CA SER A 241 -6.30 6.15 -11.23
C SER A 241 -6.13 7.59 -11.71
N THR A 242 -7.15 8.16 -12.38
CA THR A 242 -7.06 9.51 -12.95
C THR A 242 -8.22 10.41 -12.52
N ARG A 243 -7.97 11.74 -12.52
CA ARG A 243 -9.02 12.75 -12.31
C ARG A 243 -10.15 12.60 -13.31
N LYS A 244 -9.81 12.35 -14.59
CA LYS A 244 -10.78 12.17 -15.69
C LYS A 244 -11.68 10.95 -15.45
N ASP A 245 -11.14 9.83 -14.99
CA ASP A 245 -11.94 8.66 -14.69
C ASP A 245 -12.82 8.90 -13.45
N THR A 246 -12.31 9.61 -12.44
CA THR A 246 -13.11 10.03 -11.29
C THR A 246 -14.34 10.83 -11.70
N ASP A 247 -14.14 11.85 -12.54
CA ASP A 247 -15.26 12.67 -13.06
C ASP A 247 -16.24 11.85 -13.88
N LYS A 248 -15.74 10.95 -14.72
CA LYS A 248 -16.56 10.10 -15.59
C LYS A 248 -17.39 9.09 -14.81
N VAL A 249 -16.78 8.40 -13.84
CA VAL A 249 -17.48 7.42 -12.97
C VAL A 249 -18.51 8.13 -12.11
N HIS A 250 -18.16 9.27 -11.50
CA HIS A 250 -19.10 10.08 -10.71
C HIS A 250 -20.31 10.49 -11.56
N ALA A 251 -20.10 11.07 -12.75
CA ALA A 251 -21.19 11.50 -13.62
C ALA A 251 -22.10 10.32 -14.01
N ALA A 252 -21.53 9.14 -14.29
CA ALA A 252 -22.31 7.95 -14.62
C ALA A 252 -23.17 7.47 -13.43
N LEU A 253 -22.63 7.47 -12.21
CA LEU A 253 -23.37 7.09 -11.01
C LEU A 253 -24.52 8.06 -10.71
N VAL A 254 -24.27 9.36 -10.80
CA VAL A 254 -25.31 10.40 -10.59
C VAL A 254 -26.41 10.28 -11.66
N ALA A 255 -26.03 10.06 -12.93
CA ALA A 255 -27.01 9.84 -14.02
C ALA A 255 -27.86 8.57 -13.81
N ALA A 256 -27.30 7.56 -13.13
CA ALA A 256 -28.03 6.35 -12.74
C ALA A 256 -28.89 6.52 -11.46
N GLY A 257 -28.89 7.71 -10.84
CA GLY A 257 -29.67 7.99 -9.64
C GLY A 257 -28.97 7.66 -8.31
N VAL A 258 -27.67 7.32 -8.35
CA VAL A 258 -26.88 7.08 -7.13
C VAL A 258 -26.44 8.42 -6.54
N ARG A 259 -26.67 8.62 -5.23
CA ARG A 259 -26.14 9.77 -4.49
C ARG A 259 -24.63 9.59 -4.29
N ALA A 260 -23.84 10.30 -5.07
CA ALA A 260 -22.39 10.18 -5.07
C ALA A 260 -21.72 11.55 -4.96
N ALA A 261 -20.58 11.59 -4.26
CA ALA A 261 -19.65 12.72 -4.25
C ALA A 261 -18.36 12.32 -4.99
N ARG A 262 -17.55 13.30 -5.38
CA ARG A 262 -16.25 13.07 -6.01
C ARG A 262 -15.13 13.77 -5.26
N TYR A 263 -13.91 13.22 -5.35
CA TYR A 263 -12.75 13.82 -4.69
C TYR A 263 -11.46 13.55 -5.49
N HIS A 264 -10.78 14.59 -5.91
CA HIS A 264 -9.44 14.51 -6.49
C HIS A 264 -8.68 15.84 -6.35
N ALA A 265 -7.36 15.82 -6.45
CA ALA A 265 -6.49 16.98 -6.22
C ALA A 265 -6.73 18.18 -7.17
N GLY A 266 -7.40 17.96 -8.33
CA GLY A 266 -7.76 19.03 -9.28
C GLY A 266 -8.98 19.86 -8.85
N MET A 267 -9.69 19.46 -7.78
CA MET A 267 -10.86 20.19 -7.29
C MET A 267 -10.45 21.34 -6.35
N PRO A 268 -11.22 22.45 -6.31
CA PRO A 268 -11.06 23.49 -5.31
C PRO A 268 -11.13 22.93 -3.89
N ALA A 269 -10.35 23.51 -2.97
CA ALA A 269 -10.30 23.04 -1.57
C ALA A 269 -11.68 23.03 -0.89
N ALA A 270 -12.52 24.04 -1.16
CA ALA A 270 -13.87 24.13 -0.61
C ALA A 270 -14.77 22.97 -1.10
N GLU A 271 -14.71 22.62 -2.38
CA GLU A 271 -15.48 21.50 -2.93
C GLU A 271 -15.01 20.16 -2.35
N ARG A 272 -13.69 19.98 -2.17
CA ARG A 272 -13.14 18.78 -1.55
C ARG A 272 -13.62 18.62 -0.13
N ALA A 273 -13.61 19.70 0.65
CA ALA A 273 -14.10 19.70 2.04
C ALA A 273 -15.59 19.37 2.11
N GLU A 274 -16.40 19.93 1.21
CA GLU A 274 -17.84 19.67 1.13
C GLU A 274 -18.12 18.21 0.73
N SER A 275 -17.42 17.67 -0.28
CA SER A 275 -17.55 16.27 -0.71
C SER A 275 -17.20 15.31 0.45
N GLN A 276 -16.12 15.60 1.17
CA GLN A 276 -15.71 14.80 2.33
C GLN A 276 -16.76 14.85 3.45
N ARG A 277 -17.28 16.04 3.75
CA ARG A 277 -18.34 16.22 4.75
C ARG A 277 -19.60 15.43 4.38
N ALA A 278 -20.06 15.56 3.12
CA ALA A 278 -21.24 14.87 2.63
C ALA A 278 -21.08 13.33 2.69
N PHE A 279 -19.88 12.81 2.41
CA PHE A 279 -19.60 11.39 2.55
C PHE A 279 -19.57 10.92 3.99
N ILE A 280 -18.97 11.68 4.91
CA ILE A 280 -18.91 11.33 6.34
C ILE A 280 -20.33 11.35 6.95
N ALA A 281 -21.17 12.30 6.55
CA ALA A 281 -22.55 12.46 7.03
C ALA A 281 -23.57 11.51 6.36
N ASP A 282 -23.16 10.64 5.42
CA ASP A 282 -24.04 9.79 4.60
C ASP A 282 -25.02 10.57 3.70
N ASP A 283 -24.82 11.87 3.51
CA ASP A 283 -25.56 12.69 2.54
C ASP A 283 -25.28 12.21 1.10
N ALA A 284 -24.03 11.83 0.83
CA ALA A 284 -23.57 11.15 -0.38
C ALA A 284 -22.85 9.86 0.03
N PRO A 285 -23.56 8.72 0.13
CA PRO A 285 -22.98 7.47 0.63
C PRO A 285 -21.89 6.88 -0.28
N VAL A 286 -21.81 7.28 -1.55
CA VAL A 286 -20.77 6.82 -2.47
C VAL A 286 -19.77 7.93 -2.74
N MET A 287 -18.49 7.64 -2.50
CA MET A 287 -17.38 8.52 -2.86
C MET A 287 -16.63 7.98 -4.07
N VAL A 288 -16.51 8.77 -5.13
CA VAL A 288 -15.65 8.45 -6.28
C VAL A 288 -14.39 9.29 -6.20
N ALA A 289 -13.21 8.67 -6.12
CA ALA A 289 -12.00 9.42 -5.81
C ALA A 289 -10.73 8.86 -6.44
N THR A 290 -9.70 9.71 -6.54
CA THR A 290 -8.31 9.24 -6.69
C THR A 290 -7.73 8.88 -5.32
N ASN A 291 -6.50 8.32 -5.29
CA ASN A 291 -5.74 8.05 -4.08
C ASN A 291 -5.53 9.29 -3.16
N ALA A 292 -5.77 10.51 -3.69
CA ALA A 292 -5.77 11.72 -2.87
C ALA A 292 -6.87 11.73 -1.79
N PHE A 293 -7.93 10.92 -1.98
CA PHE A 293 -8.97 10.69 -0.99
C PHE A 293 -8.64 9.44 -0.19
N GLY A 294 -8.49 9.61 1.06
CA GLY A 294 -8.40 8.40 1.87
C GLY A 294 -7.40 8.46 3.00
N MET A 295 -6.28 9.13 2.85
CA MET A 295 -5.38 9.34 3.98
C MET A 295 -6.08 10.26 4.99
N GLY A 296 -6.46 9.68 6.17
CA GLY A 296 -7.12 10.43 7.24
C GLY A 296 -8.63 10.35 7.32
N ILE A 297 -9.30 9.59 6.49
CA ILE A 297 -10.74 9.38 6.62
C ILE A 297 -10.99 8.27 7.62
N ASP A 298 -11.66 8.62 8.69
CA ASP A 298 -12.08 7.69 9.74
C ASP A 298 -13.62 7.50 9.71
N LYS A 299 -14.10 6.86 8.63
CA LYS A 299 -15.47 6.41 8.50
C LYS A 299 -15.50 4.89 8.70
N SER A 300 -16.15 4.44 9.76
CA SER A 300 -16.13 3.02 10.15
C SER A 300 -17.07 2.15 9.32
N ASN A 301 -18.20 2.69 8.85
CA ASN A 301 -19.28 1.96 8.19
C ASN A 301 -19.17 1.89 6.66
N VAL A 302 -17.96 1.92 6.09
CA VAL A 302 -17.77 1.70 4.65
C VAL A 302 -17.98 0.21 4.34
N ARG A 303 -19.02 -0.11 3.54
CA ARG A 303 -19.40 -1.49 3.22
C ARG A 303 -18.72 -2.03 1.98
N TYR A 304 -18.26 -1.15 1.08
CA TYR A 304 -17.51 -1.61 -0.08
C TYR A 304 -16.43 -0.62 -0.53
N VAL A 305 -15.35 -1.18 -1.05
CA VAL A 305 -14.31 -0.44 -1.78
C VAL A 305 -14.15 -1.10 -3.15
N ILE A 306 -14.38 -0.32 -4.20
CA ILE A 306 -14.24 -0.77 -5.58
C ILE A 306 -13.09 -0.03 -6.23
N HIS A 307 -12.13 -0.75 -6.79
CA HIS A 307 -11.08 -0.18 -7.63
C HIS A 307 -11.52 -0.26 -9.09
N HIS A 308 -11.81 0.89 -9.69
CA HIS A 308 -12.10 0.99 -11.13
C HIS A 308 -10.89 0.69 -12.00
N ASN A 309 -9.69 0.99 -11.49
CA ASN A 309 -8.41 0.72 -12.14
C ASN A 309 -7.51 -0.03 -11.17
N MET A 310 -6.54 -0.79 -11.71
CA MET A 310 -5.54 -1.47 -10.90
C MET A 310 -4.63 -0.44 -10.19
N PRO A 311 -4.43 -0.54 -8.86
CA PRO A 311 -3.43 0.23 -8.14
C PRO A 311 -2.00 -0.11 -8.55
N GLY A 312 -1.05 0.77 -8.24
CA GLY A 312 0.36 0.58 -8.60
C GLY A 312 1.10 -0.45 -7.74
N SER A 313 0.53 -0.89 -6.61
CA SER A 313 1.14 -1.86 -5.70
C SER A 313 0.11 -2.56 -4.81
N ILE A 314 0.52 -3.69 -4.21
CA ILE A 314 -0.28 -4.42 -3.20
C ILE A 314 -0.49 -3.57 -1.95
N GLU A 315 0.50 -2.82 -1.53
CA GLU A 315 0.41 -1.94 -0.35
C GLU A 315 -0.64 -0.85 -0.55
N ALA A 316 -0.64 -0.18 -1.72
CA ALA A 316 -1.66 0.83 -2.06
C ALA A 316 -3.04 0.19 -2.08
N TYR A 317 -3.18 -0.96 -2.77
CA TYR A 317 -4.43 -1.71 -2.79
C TYR A 317 -4.90 -2.07 -1.38
N TYR A 318 -4.02 -2.61 -0.54
CA TYR A 318 -4.36 -3.03 0.81
C TYR A 318 -4.75 -1.85 1.72
N GLN A 319 -4.06 -0.71 1.61
CA GLN A 319 -4.41 0.50 2.35
C GLN A 319 -5.78 1.06 1.94
N GLU A 320 -6.08 1.06 0.63
CA GLU A 320 -7.34 1.56 0.09
C GLU A 320 -8.49 0.59 0.39
N ALA A 321 -8.32 -0.70 0.15
CA ALA A 321 -9.28 -1.76 0.50
C ALA A 321 -9.54 -1.83 2.01
N GLY A 322 -8.51 -1.62 2.83
CA GLY A 322 -8.58 -1.62 4.30
C GLY A 322 -9.44 -0.51 4.91
N ARG A 323 -9.99 0.41 4.10
CA ARG A 323 -10.98 1.40 4.54
C ARG A 323 -12.36 0.79 4.72
N ALA A 324 -12.64 -0.32 4.06
CA ALA A 324 -13.87 -1.07 4.27
C ALA A 324 -13.87 -1.76 5.63
N GLY A 325 -15.05 -1.86 6.25
CA GLY A 325 -15.31 -2.68 7.42
C GLY A 325 -14.42 -2.38 8.64
N ARG A 326 -14.12 -1.13 8.95
CA ARG A 326 -13.33 -0.77 10.14
C ARG A 326 -14.04 -1.08 11.45
N ASP A 327 -15.36 -1.18 11.41
CA ASP A 327 -16.23 -1.61 12.50
C ASP A 327 -16.26 -3.14 12.71
N GLY A 328 -15.57 -3.90 11.85
CA GLY A 328 -15.54 -5.37 11.89
C GLY A 328 -16.66 -6.03 11.10
N GLU A 329 -17.63 -5.27 10.59
CA GLU A 329 -18.75 -5.80 9.80
C GLU A 329 -18.29 -6.29 8.42
N PRO A 330 -18.96 -7.32 7.85
CA PRO A 330 -18.67 -7.82 6.52
C PRO A 330 -18.66 -6.72 5.48
N SER A 331 -17.62 -6.69 4.63
CA SER A 331 -17.45 -5.66 3.63
C SER A 331 -16.75 -6.21 2.38
N THR A 332 -17.02 -5.62 1.23
CA THR A 332 -16.53 -6.09 -0.08
C THR A 332 -15.42 -5.21 -0.63
N CYS A 333 -14.31 -5.81 -1.04
CA CYS A 333 -13.23 -5.15 -1.75
C CYS A 333 -13.12 -5.75 -3.15
N MET A 334 -13.53 -4.96 -4.18
CA MET A 334 -13.56 -5.43 -5.56
C MET A 334 -12.56 -4.67 -6.42
N LEU A 335 -11.70 -5.42 -7.10
CA LEU A 335 -10.76 -4.87 -8.06
C LEU A 335 -11.19 -5.19 -9.50
N LEU A 336 -11.55 -4.15 -10.23
CA LEU A 336 -11.87 -4.23 -11.65
C LEU A 336 -10.66 -3.74 -12.46
N TRP A 337 -10.05 -4.61 -13.24
CA TRP A 337 -8.85 -4.23 -13.97
C TRP A 337 -8.88 -4.59 -15.46
N SER A 338 -7.95 -4.04 -16.22
CA SER A 338 -7.72 -4.31 -17.64
C SER A 338 -6.24 -4.13 -17.97
N ASP A 339 -5.78 -4.68 -19.10
CA ASP A 339 -4.38 -4.54 -19.55
C ASP A 339 -3.96 -3.07 -19.74
N GLY A 340 -4.93 -2.21 -20.08
CA GLY A 340 -4.72 -0.77 -20.18
C GLY A 340 -4.29 -0.14 -18.84
N ASP A 341 -4.73 -0.70 -17.71
CA ASP A 341 -4.35 -0.19 -16.39
C ASP A 341 -2.86 -0.44 -16.11
N VAL A 342 -2.32 -1.61 -16.50
CA VAL A 342 -0.89 -1.93 -16.39
C VAL A 342 -0.05 -0.92 -17.18
N SER A 343 -0.49 -0.62 -18.43
CA SER A 343 0.19 0.36 -19.27
C SER A 343 0.14 1.77 -18.67
N THR A 344 -0.98 2.13 -18.05
CA THR A 344 -1.15 3.42 -17.37
C THR A 344 -0.25 3.52 -16.13
N CYS A 345 -0.16 2.47 -15.31
CA CYS A 345 0.74 2.43 -14.16
C CYS A 345 2.21 2.56 -14.59
N ARG A 346 2.64 1.83 -15.64
CA ARG A 346 3.99 1.96 -16.20
C ARG A 346 4.27 3.38 -16.69
N PHE A 347 3.33 3.99 -17.39
CA PHE A 347 3.45 5.38 -17.84
C PHE A 347 3.67 6.35 -16.67
N PHE A 348 2.92 6.21 -15.57
CA PHE A 348 3.13 7.06 -14.39
C PHE A 348 4.49 6.85 -13.75
N ILE A 349 4.97 5.61 -13.63
CA ILE A 349 6.31 5.31 -13.10
C ILE A 349 7.41 6.02 -13.90
N GLU A 350 7.28 6.06 -15.25
CA GLU A 350 8.25 6.74 -16.12
C GLU A 350 8.14 8.28 -16.05
N GLN A 351 6.94 8.82 -15.84
CA GLN A 351 6.70 10.26 -15.78
C GLN A 351 7.17 10.92 -14.46
N GLU A 352 7.28 10.16 -13.37
CA GLU A 352 7.67 10.69 -12.05
C GLU A 352 9.17 11.02 -11.92
N SER A 353 9.92 11.01 -13.02
CA SER A 353 11.32 11.42 -13.09
C SER A 353 11.62 12.89 -12.75
N GLY A 354 10.62 13.66 -12.34
CA GLY A 354 10.71 15.10 -12.07
C GLY A 354 10.77 15.48 -10.58
N ASN A 355 11.12 14.57 -9.67
CA ASN A 355 11.41 15.00 -8.31
C ASN A 355 12.82 15.59 -8.25
N GLU A 356 12.91 16.93 -8.26
CA GLU A 356 14.16 17.71 -8.23
C GLU A 356 15.02 17.44 -6.98
N GLU A 357 14.45 16.74 -5.98
CA GLU A 357 15.13 16.40 -4.71
C GLU A 357 15.97 15.12 -4.81
N LEU A 358 15.83 14.33 -5.90
CA LEU A 358 16.54 13.06 -6.08
C LEU A 358 17.68 13.18 -7.09
N SER A 359 18.82 12.56 -6.81
CA SER A 359 19.84 12.32 -7.82
C SER A 359 19.33 11.38 -8.93
N PRO A 360 19.94 11.40 -10.12
CA PRO A 360 19.54 10.46 -11.20
C PRO A 360 19.58 8.99 -10.78
N GLU A 361 20.59 8.58 -10.01
CA GLU A 361 20.73 7.21 -9.50
C GLU A 361 19.62 6.85 -8.52
N GLU A 362 19.26 7.76 -7.61
CA GLU A 362 18.14 7.55 -6.68
C GLU A 362 16.80 7.48 -7.39
N ALA A 363 16.59 8.36 -8.39
CA ALA A 363 15.38 8.33 -9.22
C ALA A 363 15.25 7.00 -9.97
N ASP A 364 16.36 6.45 -10.50
CA ASP A 364 16.38 5.14 -11.17
C ASP A 364 16.08 4.01 -10.18
N ALA A 365 16.63 4.05 -8.97
CA ALA A 365 16.36 3.06 -7.92
C ALA A 365 14.87 3.07 -7.50
N VAL A 366 14.29 4.25 -7.35
CA VAL A 366 12.85 4.41 -7.03
C VAL A 366 11.98 3.86 -8.18
N ARG A 367 12.29 4.17 -9.44
CA ARG A 367 11.56 3.61 -10.60
C ARG A 367 11.64 2.09 -10.63
N ALA A 368 12.85 1.53 -10.44
CA ALA A 368 13.04 0.08 -10.40
C ALA A 368 12.24 -0.57 -9.26
N SER A 369 12.19 0.07 -8.09
CA SER A 369 11.35 -0.39 -6.98
C SER A 369 9.87 -0.38 -7.34
N ARG A 370 9.35 0.72 -7.88
CA ARG A 370 7.93 0.84 -8.27
C ARG A 370 7.52 -0.16 -9.35
N ARG A 371 8.41 -0.49 -10.28
CA ARG A 371 8.15 -1.54 -11.29
C ARG A 371 7.97 -2.91 -10.62
N ARG A 372 8.80 -3.26 -9.63
CA ARG A 372 8.64 -4.53 -8.88
C ARG A 372 7.34 -4.57 -8.09
N LEU A 373 6.96 -3.45 -7.46
CA LEU A 373 5.68 -3.34 -6.76
C LEU A 373 4.50 -3.54 -7.72
N LEU A 374 4.58 -2.97 -8.93
CA LEU A 374 3.59 -3.16 -9.98
C LEU A 374 3.54 -4.62 -10.46
N GLU A 375 4.69 -5.28 -10.62
CA GLU A 375 4.75 -6.70 -11.00
C GLU A 375 4.06 -7.60 -9.97
N ALA A 376 4.25 -7.34 -8.66
CA ALA A 376 3.54 -8.06 -7.61
C ALA A 376 2.01 -7.83 -7.69
N MET A 377 1.58 -6.59 -8.00
CA MET A 377 0.16 -6.27 -8.18
C MET A 377 -0.45 -6.96 -9.40
N VAL A 378 0.29 -7.01 -10.51
CA VAL A 378 -0.10 -7.79 -11.70
C VAL A 378 -0.22 -9.27 -11.36
N GLY A 379 0.74 -9.82 -10.62
CA GLY A 379 0.69 -11.20 -10.12
C GLY A 379 -0.55 -11.48 -9.27
N TYR A 380 -0.94 -10.54 -8.42
CA TYR A 380 -2.19 -10.63 -7.64
C TYR A 380 -3.43 -10.69 -8.54
N CYS A 381 -3.48 -9.87 -9.59
CA CYS A 381 -4.60 -9.87 -10.53
C CYS A 381 -4.74 -11.19 -11.30
N HIS A 382 -3.63 -11.84 -11.58
CA HIS A 382 -3.57 -13.08 -12.38
C HIS A 382 -3.60 -14.35 -11.53
N THR A 383 -3.34 -14.29 -10.23
CA THR A 383 -3.27 -15.50 -9.41
C THR A 383 -4.56 -16.33 -9.48
N THR A 384 -4.42 -17.63 -9.62
CA THR A 384 -5.50 -18.61 -9.47
C THR A 384 -5.63 -19.11 -8.03
N GLY A 385 -4.65 -18.82 -7.18
CA GLY A 385 -4.64 -19.14 -5.75
C GLY A 385 -5.52 -18.19 -4.93
N CYS A 386 -5.60 -18.45 -3.63
CA CYS A 386 -6.37 -17.62 -2.69
C CYS A 386 -5.85 -16.18 -2.66
N LEU A 387 -6.71 -15.19 -2.98
CA LEU A 387 -6.36 -13.76 -3.00
C LEU A 387 -5.91 -13.25 -1.62
N ARG A 388 -6.58 -13.67 -0.56
CA ARG A 388 -6.22 -13.28 0.81
C ARG A 388 -4.84 -13.80 1.18
N ARG A 389 -4.55 -15.07 0.89
CA ARG A 389 -3.22 -15.66 1.14
C ARG A 389 -2.13 -14.95 0.34
N TYR A 390 -2.41 -14.53 -0.88
CA TYR A 390 -1.46 -13.77 -1.67
C TYR A 390 -1.04 -12.48 -0.95
N ILE A 391 -1.99 -11.72 -0.41
CA ILE A 391 -1.73 -10.50 0.36
C ILE A 391 -0.93 -10.83 1.64
N LEU A 392 -1.33 -11.85 2.40
CA LEU A 392 -0.64 -12.24 3.64
C LEU A 392 0.81 -12.64 3.38
N ASN A 393 1.04 -13.50 2.38
CA ASN A 393 2.38 -13.92 1.99
C ASN A 393 3.24 -12.74 1.51
N TYR A 394 2.65 -11.80 0.77
CA TYR A 394 3.34 -10.59 0.32
C TYR A 394 3.92 -9.78 1.49
N PHE A 395 3.21 -9.69 2.59
CA PHE A 395 3.67 -9.01 3.81
C PHE A 395 4.51 -9.91 4.74
N GLY A 396 4.80 -11.15 4.34
CA GLY A 396 5.59 -12.11 5.10
C GLY A 396 4.80 -12.81 6.22
N GLU A 397 3.49 -12.97 6.05
CA GLU A 397 2.62 -13.69 6.97
C GLU A 397 2.25 -15.06 6.37
N ASP A 398 2.96 -16.11 6.79
CA ASP A 398 2.76 -17.50 6.29
C ASP A 398 1.56 -18.21 6.94
N ALA A 399 0.79 -17.54 7.79
CA ALA A 399 -0.36 -18.13 8.46
C ALA A 399 -1.48 -18.48 7.47
N ALA A 400 -2.20 -19.54 7.74
CA ALA A 400 -3.46 -19.81 7.06
C ALA A 400 -4.43 -18.64 7.34
N PRO A 401 -5.16 -18.15 6.31
CA PRO A 401 -6.14 -17.09 6.52
C PRO A 401 -7.15 -17.49 7.60
N ALA A 402 -7.49 -16.56 8.51
CA ALA A 402 -8.51 -16.78 9.52
C ALA A 402 -9.89 -16.97 8.88
N ALA A 403 -10.72 -17.81 9.44
CA ALA A 403 -12.10 -17.97 9.01
C ALA A 403 -12.90 -16.67 9.31
N PRO A 404 -13.95 -16.37 8.54
CA PRO A 404 -14.82 -15.23 8.83
C PRO A 404 -15.29 -15.26 10.29
N GLY A 405 -15.16 -14.13 11.01
CA GLY A 405 -15.51 -14.01 12.43
C GLY A 405 -14.43 -14.44 13.44
N GLN A 406 -13.27 -14.91 13.00
CA GLN A 406 -12.13 -15.14 13.88
C GLN A 406 -11.30 -13.86 14.04
N ALA A 407 -10.85 -13.56 15.26
CA ALA A 407 -9.92 -12.46 15.49
C ALA A 407 -8.58 -12.75 14.79
N PRO A 408 -7.91 -11.75 14.18
CA PRO A 408 -6.59 -11.92 13.60
C PRO A 408 -5.60 -12.35 14.68
N SER A 409 -4.69 -13.27 14.32
CA SER A 409 -3.62 -13.69 15.22
C SER A 409 -2.66 -12.53 15.46
N VAL A 410 -2.57 -12.06 16.70
CA VAL A 410 -1.51 -11.14 17.11
C VAL A 410 -0.23 -11.95 17.24
N ARG A 411 0.74 -11.70 16.37
CA ARG A 411 2.10 -12.14 16.60
C ARG A 411 2.84 -10.99 17.28
N GLU A 412 3.07 -11.11 18.57
CA GLU A 412 4.19 -10.43 19.21
C GLU A 412 5.47 -11.07 18.66
N ALA A 413 5.85 -10.61 17.47
CA ALA A 413 7.09 -11.02 16.88
C ALA A 413 8.18 -10.16 17.51
N TYR A 414 8.95 -10.74 18.40
CA TYR A 414 10.30 -10.26 18.66
C TYR A 414 10.99 -10.22 17.29
N ILE A 415 11.14 -9.04 16.73
CA ILE A 415 11.90 -8.86 15.51
C ILE A 415 13.36 -9.02 15.94
N ALA A 416 13.86 -10.26 15.90
CA ALA A 416 15.28 -10.53 16.07
C ALA A 416 15.99 -9.91 14.87
N PHE A 417 16.63 -8.77 15.05
CA PHE A 417 17.48 -8.13 14.05
C PHE A 417 18.84 -8.86 14.00
N GLY A 418 18.84 -10.16 13.63
CA GLY A 418 20.03 -10.91 13.28
C GLY A 418 20.27 -10.82 11.78
N GLU A 419 21.56 -10.84 11.37
CA GLU A 419 21.98 -10.92 9.97
C GLU A 419 21.39 -12.18 9.30
N ALA A 420 20.18 -12.07 8.77
CA ALA A 420 19.64 -13.06 7.84
C ALA A 420 19.92 -12.57 6.41
N ALA A 421 20.39 -13.48 5.58
CA ALA A 421 20.66 -13.23 4.17
C ALA A 421 19.47 -12.54 3.49
N PRO A 422 19.71 -11.63 2.52
CA PRO A 422 18.64 -10.91 1.84
C PRO A 422 17.75 -11.93 1.11
N THR A 423 16.57 -12.18 1.60
CA THR A 423 15.51 -12.69 0.76
C THR A 423 15.07 -11.50 -0.09
N ASP A 424 15.54 -11.44 -1.32
CA ASP A 424 15.00 -10.55 -2.32
C ASP A 424 13.48 -10.71 -2.29
N GLY A 425 12.77 -9.58 -2.32
CA GLY A 425 11.30 -9.55 -2.37
C GLY A 425 10.79 -10.16 -3.68
N THR A 426 11.07 -11.43 -3.85
CA THR A 426 10.49 -12.27 -4.89
C THR A 426 9.07 -12.60 -4.46
N ALA A 427 8.13 -12.41 -5.37
CA ALA A 427 6.75 -12.86 -5.22
C ALA A 427 6.73 -14.28 -4.61
N PRO A 428 5.80 -14.57 -3.70
CA PRO A 428 5.72 -15.86 -3.05
C PRO A 428 5.70 -16.96 -4.10
N THR A 429 6.63 -17.89 -3.97
CA THR A 429 6.78 -19.02 -4.87
C THR A 429 5.50 -19.85 -4.83
N GLY A 430 4.71 -19.82 -5.89
CA GLY A 430 3.66 -20.78 -6.13
C GLY A 430 4.27 -22.15 -6.40
N GLY A 431 4.82 -22.78 -5.38
CA GLY A 431 5.11 -24.21 -5.40
C GLY A 431 3.79 -24.97 -5.31
N ALA A 432 3.55 -25.93 -6.17
CA ALA A 432 2.46 -26.88 -6.09
C ALA A 432 2.56 -27.68 -4.76
N SER A 433 2.04 -27.10 -3.68
CA SER A 433 1.77 -27.81 -2.44
C SER A 433 0.29 -28.22 -2.45
N ALA A 434 -0.02 -29.36 -1.82
CA ALA A 434 -1.34 -29.95 -1.67
C ALA A 434 -2.47 -28.91 -1.51
N PRO A 435 -3.72 -29.20 -1.88
CA PRO A 435 -4.82 -28.24 -1.83
C PRO A 435 -4.93 -27.67 -0.43
N VAL A 436 -4.36 -26.50 -0.23
CA VAL A 436 -4.41 -25.79 1.04
C VAL A 436 -5.79 -25.17 1.12
N ALA A 437 -6.53 -25.44 2.21
CA ALA A 437 -7.87 -24.92 2.45
C ALA A 437 -7.94 -23.43 2.10
N GLY A 438 -8.86 -23.06 1.22
CA GLY A 438 -9.08 -21.68 0.81
C GLY A 438 -9.63 -20.85 1.98
N CYS A 439 -9.61 -19.52 1.86
CA CYS A 439 -10.17 -18.63 2.89
C CYS A 439 -11.71 -18.63 2.90
N ASN A 440 -12.36 -19.19 1.89
CA ASN A 440 -13.82 -19.17 1.66
C ASN A 440 -14.44 -17.74 1.73
N ASN A 441 -13.63 -16.72 1.48
CA ASN A 441 -14.03 -15.32 1.49
C ASN A 441 -13.23 -14.51 0.46
N CYS A 442 -13.08 -15.06 -0.75
CA CYS A 442 -12.53 -14.36 -1.91
C CYS A 442 -13.01 -15.02 -3.22
N SER A 443 -13.07 -14.25 -4.31
CA SER A 443 -13.57 -14.72 -5.60
C SER A 443 -12.87 -15.98 -6.11
N ASN A 444 -11.59 -16.16 -5.83
CA ASN A 444 -10.84 -17.32 -6.27
C ASN A 444 -11.21 -18.59 -5.47
N CYS A 445 -11.43 -18.46 -4.16
CA CYS A 445 -11.84 -19.60 -3.33
C CYS A 445 -13.29 -20.02 -3.58
N GLU A 446 -14.14 -19.09 -4.04
CA GLU A 446 -15.53 -19.38 -4.44
C GLU A 446 -15.63 -20.05 -5.81
N GLY A 447 -14.50 -20.13 -6.55
CA GLY A 447 -14.46 -20.79 -7.85
C GLY A 447 -15.25 -20.04 -8.93
N THR A 448 -15.21 -18.70 -8.90
CA THR A 448 -15.94 -17.86 -9.86
C THR A 448 -15.32 -17.83 -11.25
N PHE A 449 -14.27 -18.61 -11.51
CA PHE A 449 -13.59 -18.72 -12.80
C PHE A 449 -13.14 -20.15 -13.08
N ASP A 450 -13.00 -20.49 -14.36
CA ASP A 450 -12.39 -21.74 -14.80
C ASP A 450 -10.87 -21.56 -14.95
N ALA A 451 -10.11 -22.32 -14.15
CA ALA A 451 -8.66 -22.33 -14.28
C ALA A 451 -8.26 -23.20 -15.47
N VAL A 452 -7.54 -22.61 -16.43
CA VAL A 452 -7.01 -23.32 -17.59
C VAL A 452 -5.53 -23.63 -17.35
N ASP A 453 -5.16 -24.92 -17.46
CA ASP A 453 -3.77 -25.32 -17.41
C ASP A 453 -3.05 -24.85 -18.70
N VAL A 454 -2.02 -24.06 -18.51
CA VAL A 454 -1.19 -23.49 -19.60
C VAL A 454 0.28 -23.88 -19.45
N THR A 455 0.55 -24.95 -18.72
CA THR A 455 1.92 -25.43 -18.43
C THR A 455 2.72 -25.71 -19.71
N ASP A 456 2.12 -26.39 -20.68
CA ASP A 456 2.79 -26.70 -21.94
C ASP A 456 3.06 -25.46 -22.78
N LEU A 457 2.08 -24.53 -22.80
CA LEU A 457 2.24 -23.23 -23.45
C LEU A 457 3.34 -22.40 -22.77
N ALA A 458 3.40 -22.40 -21.46
CA ALA A 458 4.43 -21.73 -20.69
C ALA A 458 5.83 -22.29 -21.00
N ARG A 459 5.97 -23.61 -21.06
CA ARG A 459 7.21 -24.27 -21.44
C ARG A 459 7.61 -23.96 -22.89
N ALA A 460 6.65 -23.86 -23.81
CA ALA A 460 6.90 -23.47 -25.20
C ALA A 460 7.41 -22.00 -25.28
N VAL A 461 6.79 -21.08 -24.54
CA VAL A 461 7.23 -19.69 -24.43
C VAL A 461 8.66 -19.61 -23.88
N MET A 462 8.95 -20.33 -22.79
CA MET A 462 10.28 -20.34 -22.18
C MET A 462 11.36 -20.83 -23.15
N ARG A 463 11.09 -21.92 -23.89
CA ARG A 463 11.99 -22.45 -24.92
C ARG A 463 12.22 -21.45 -26.05
N CYS A 464 11.17 -20.81 -26.54
CA CYS A 464 11.27 -19.79 -27.58
C CYS A 464 12.13 -18.60 -27.12
N VAL A 465 11.91 -18.06 -25.92
CA VAL A 465 12.71 -16.96 -25.37
C VAL A 465 14.17 -17.36 -25.21
N GLN A 466 14.46 -18.59 -24.79
CA GLN A 466 15.82 -19.12 -24.68
C GLN A 466 16.49 -19.23 -26.06
N GLU A 467 15.81 -19.78 -27.05
CA GLU A 467 16.28 -19.92 -28.42
C GLU A 467 16.57 -18.56 -29.05
N LEU A 468 15.68 -17.61 -28.88
CA LEU A 468 15.80 -16.22 -29.35
C LEU A 468 16.80 -15.37 -28.53
N ARG A 469 17.43 -15.95 -27.50
CA ARG A 469 18.45 -15.34 -26.64
C ARG A 469 18.05 -14.00 -26.03
N GLY A 470 16.76 -13.83 -25.72
CA GLY A 470 16.26 -12.62 -25.08
C GLY A 470 16.37 -11.33 -25.91
N ARG A 471 16.51 -11.42 -27.22
CA ARG A 471 16.75 -10.24 -28.09
C ARG A 471 15.49 -9.56 -28.60
N PHE A 472 14.33 -10.17 -28.43
CA PHE A 472 13.11 -9.73 -29.08
C PHE A 472 11.99 -9.40 -28.08
N GLY A 473 11.12 -8.47 -28.48
CA GLY A 473 9.97 -8.09 -27.69
C GLY A 473 8.83 -9.11 -27.75
N LYS A 474 7.85 -8.96 -26.86
CA LYS A 474 6.69 -9.86 -26.74
C LYS A 474 5.99 -10.14 -28.06
N GLY A 475 5.78 -9.10 -28.89
CA GLY A 475 5.08 -9.25 -30.17
C GLY A 475 5.77 -10.26 -31.09
N LEU A 476 7.09 -10.20 -31.18
CA LEU A 476 7.84 -11.09 -32.06
C LEU A 476 7.94 -12.53 -31.50
N VAL A 477 8.03 -12.68 -30.17
CA VAL A 477 7.93 -14.01 -29.52
C VAL A 477 6.58 -14.66 -29.83
N VAL A 478 5.48 -13.88 -29.75
CA VAL A 478 4.13 -14.34 -30.11
C VAL A 478 4.05 -14.74 -31.60
N ASP A 479 4.63 -13.91 -32.48
CA ASP A 479 4.62 -14.14 -33.93
C ASP A 479 5.38 -15.42 -34.30
N VAL A 480 6.55 -15.65 -33.71
CA VAL A 480 7.34 -16.87 -33.91
C VAL A 480 6.58 -18.11 -33.45
N LEU A 481 6.09 -18.11 -32.19
CA LEU A 481 5.36 -19.25 -31.62
C LEU A 481 4.12 -19.65 -32.42
N ARG A 482 3.48 -18.70 -33.09
CA ARG A 482 2.26 -18.89 -33.87
C ARG A 482 2.49 -19.05 -35.37
N GLY A 483 3.71 -19.21 -35.82
CA GLY A 483 4.02 -19.38 -37.22
C GLY A 483 3.66 -18.19 -38.13
N SER A 484 3.82 -16.96 -37.61
CA SER A 484 3.49 -15.73 -38.35
C SER A 484 4.42 -15.55 -39.54
N LYS A 485 3.85 -15.27 -40.71
CA LYS A 485 4.58 -14.95 -41.94
C LYS A 485 4.82 -13.45 -42.10
N SER A 486 4.91 -12.71 -40.99
CA SER A 486 5.21 -11.28 -41.04
C SER A 486 6.61 -11.01 -41.62
N ALA A 487 6.78 -9.89 -42.33
CA ALA A 487 8.06 -9.51 -42.93
C ALA A 487 9.19 -9.55 -41.89
N LYS A 488 8.94 -9.14 -40.66
CA LYS A 488 9.91 -9.15 -39.58
C LYS A 488 10.40 -10.55 -39.22
N VAL A 489 9.51 -11.55 -39.20
CA VAL A 489 9.86 -12.95 -38.91
C VAL A 489 10.73 -13.52 -40.04
N LEU A 490 10.32 -13.29 -41.30
CA LEU A 490 11.01 -13.81 -42.47
C LEU A 490 12.37 -13.12 -42.72
N ASP A 491 12.44 -11.79 -42.62
CA ASP A 491 13.66 -11.02 -42.80
C ASP A 491 14.76 -11.36 -41.77
N MET A 492 14.35 -11.81 -40.59
CA MET A 492 15.26 -12.21 -39.52
C MET A 492 15.49 -13.73 -39.44
N HIS A 493 14.97 -14.48 -40.39
CA HIS A 493 15.07 -15.96 -40.46
C HIS A 493 14.56 -16.66 -39.17
N LEU A 494 13.53 -16.08 -38.51
CA LEU A 494 12.96 -16.64 -37.29
C LEU A 494 11.96 -17.76 -37.59
N ASP A 495 11.55 -17.93 -38.83
CA ASP A 495 10.78 -19.07 -39.33
C ASP A 495 11.61 -20.37 -39.38
N GLU A 496 12.96 -20.29 -39.26
CA GLU A 496 13.86 -21.45 -39.12
C GLU A 496 14.05 -21.89 -37.65
N ALA A 497 13.52 -21.13 -36.68
CA ALA A 497 13.63 -21.46 -35.26
C ALA A 497 12.82 -22.73 -34.90
N ALA A 498 13.34 -23.58 -34.03
CA ALA A 498 12.65 -24.79 -33.57
C ALA A 498 11.31 -24.50 -32.86
N SER A 499 11.19 -23.30 -32.31
CA SER A 499 9.96 -22.79 -31.68
C SER A 499 8.97 -22.14 -32.66
N TYR A 500 9.28 -22.10 -33.99
CA TYR A 500 8.36 -21.55 -34.97
C TYR A 500 7.13 -22.45 -35.16
N ASP A 501 5.94 -21.86 -35.15
CA ASP A 501 4.66 -22.56 -35.28
C ASP A 501 4.45 -23.69 -34.24
N ALA A 502 4.99 -23.47 -33.02
CA ALA A 502 5.03 -24.51 -31.99
C ALA A 502 3.75 -24.57 -31.12
N VAL A 503 2.82 -23.62 -31.28
CA VAL A 503 1.63 -23.53 -30.43
C VAL A 503 0.38 -23.17 -31.22
N ASP A 504 -0.72 -23.87 -30.93
CA ASP A 504 -2.07 -23.57 -31.46
C ASP A 504 -2.86 -22.72 -30.44
N ALA A 505 -2.23 -21.65 -29.94
CA ALA A 505 -2.85 -20.73 -28.99
C ALA A 505 -3.10 -19.36 -29.62
N SER A 506 -4.13 -18.65 -29.18
CA SER A 506 -4.37 -17.28 -29.64
C SER A 506 -3.24 -16.33 -29.24
N ALA A 507 -3.04 -15.26 -30.02
CA ALA A 507 -2.04 -14.25 -29.66
C ALA A 507 -2.29 -13.62 -28.28
N ALA A 508 -3.54 -13.54 -27.86
CA ALA A 508 -3.92 -13.05 -26.55
C ALA A 508 -3.46 -14.01 -25.44
N GLN A 509 -3.71 -15.31 -25.59
CA GLN A 509 -3.26 -16.32 -24.63
C GLN A 509 -1.74 -16.39 -24.50
N VAL A 510 -1.00 -16.36 -25.62
CA VAL A 510 0.47 -16.35 -25.56
C VAL A 510 0.99 -15.11 -24.85
N LYS A 511 0.42 -13.93 -25.11
CA LYS A 511 0.78 -12.69 -24.40
C LYS A 511 0.50 -12.78 -22.91
N GLU A 512 -0.64 -13.33 -22.54
CA GLU A 512 -1.02 -13.50 -21.14
C GLU A 512 -0.08 -14.46 -20.40
N VAL A 513 0.30 -15.57 -21.03
CA VAL A 513 1.30 -16.51 -20.47
C VAL A 513 2.68 -15.84 -20.33
N ILE A 514 3.09 -14.97 -21.26
CA ILE A 514 4.33 -14.19 -21.12
C ILE A 514 4.25 -13.25 -19.89
N GLU A 515 3.10 -12.59 -19.67
CA GLU A 515 2.91 -11.72 -18.50
C GLU A 515 2.93 -12.54 -17.19
N LEU A 516 2.24 -13.68 -17.16
CA LEU A 516 2.25 -14.60 -16.01
C LEU A 516 3.67 -15.08 -15.67
N LEU A 517 4.42 -15.50 -16.68
CA LEU A 517 5.80 -15.93 -16.51
C LEU A 517 6.70 -14.80 -16.03
N ALA A 518 6.47 -13.57 -16.52
CA ALA A 518 7.22 -12.39 -16.07
C ALA A 518 6.87 -12.04 -14.61
N ALA A 519 5.57 -12.02 -14.26
CA ALA A 519 5.12 -11.78 -12.89
C ALA A 519 5.62 -12.85 -11.90
N GLY A 520 5.77 -14.09 -12.37
CA GLY A 520 6.34 -15.20 -11.60
C GLY A 520 7.87 -15.20 -11.52
N GLY A 521 8.56 -14.28 -12.18
CA GLY A 521 10.02 -14.22 -12.22
C GLY A 521 10.69 -15.28 -13.12
N TYR A 522 9.91 -16.01 -13.93
CA TYR A 522 10.45 -16.96 -14.91
C TYR A 522 10.96 -16.28 -16.18
N LEU A 523 10.38 -15.14 -16.54
CA LEU A 523 10.84 -14.25 -17.60
C LEU A 523 11.21 -12.88 -17.03
N ALA A 524 12.12 -12.18 -17.71
CA ALA A 524 12.47 -10.80 -17.42
C ALA A 524 12.19 -9.96 -18.67
N ILE A 525 11.48 -8.85 -18.50
CA ILE A 525 11.19 -7.91 -19.58
C ILE A 525 12.12 -6.72 -19.39
N THR A 526 12.98 -6.46 -20.41
CA THR A 526 13.92 -5.35 -20.35
C THR A 526 13.19 -4.00 -20.45
N GLU A 527 13.87 -2.97 -19.98
CA GLU A 527 13.40 -1.59 -19.99
C GLU A 527 13.74 -0.88 -21.31
N GLY A 528 13.02 0.22 -21.61
CA GLY A 528 13.33 1.12 -22.72
C GLY A 528 12.25 1.16 -23.81
N THR A 529 12.54 1.91 -24.86
CA THR A 529 11.61 2.16 -25.99
C THR A 529 11.23 0.86 -26.74
N TYR A 530 12.12 -0.15 -26.69
CA TYR A 530 11.92 -1.46 -27.34
C TYR A 530 12.20 -2.58 -26.33
N PRO A 531 11.25 -2.87 -25.40
CA PRO A 531 11.43 -3.89 -24.39
C PRO A 531 11.58 -5.27 -25.02
N THR A 532 12.58 -6.03 -24.56
CA THR A 532 12.80 -7.43 -24.96
C THR A 532 12.41 -8.38 -23.83
N VAL A 533 12.15 -9.65 -24.19
CA VAL A 533 11.77 -10.69 -23.24
C VAL A 533 12.96 -11.66 -23.10
N GLY A 534 13.56 -11.70 -21.93
CA GLY A 534 14.64 -12.62 -21.57
C GLY A 534 14.22 -13.64 -20.51
N LEU A 535 15.12 -14.54 -20.16
CA LEU A 535 14.94 -15.48 -19.07
C LEU A 535 15.09 -14.76 -17.72
N GLY A 536 14.18 -15.00 -16.80
CA GLY A 536 14.20 -14.48 -15.45
C GLY A 536 15.03 -15.34 -14.48
N PRO A 537 15.20 -14.89 -13.22
CA PRO A 537 16.01 -15.60 -12.22
C PRO A 537 15.47 -17.00 -11.89
N ARG A 538 14.16 -17.23 -12.02
CA ARG A 538 13.50 -18.51 -11.77
C ARG A 538 13.33 -19.39 -13.01
N ALA A 539 13.91 -19.02 -14.13
CA ALA A 539 13.71 -19.72 -15.41
C ALA A 539 14.01 -21.23 -15.34
N ARG A 540 14.96 -21.66 -14.50
CA ARG A 540 15.33 -23.07 -14.33
C ARG A 540 14.20 -23.91 -13.75
N GLU A 541 13.41 -23.35 -12.84
CA GLU A 541 12.28 -24.05 -12.22
C GLU A 541 11.21 -24.45 -13.24
N ALA A 542 11.03 -23.67 -14.32
CA ALA A 542 10.08 -23.99 -15.39
C ALA A 542 10.43 -25.25 -16.19
N ALA A 543 11.68 -25.74 -16.08
CA ALA A 543 12.14 -26.97 -16.70
C ALA A 543 11.95 -28.21 -15.80
N GLU A 544 11.60 -28.02 -14.53
CA GLU A 544 11.40 -29.11 -13.57
C GLU A 544 10.06 -29.83 -13.80
N ASP A 545 10.00 -31.14 -13.48
CA ASP A 545 8.80 -31.96 -13.67
C ASP A 545 7.60 -31.47 -12.82
N GLY A 546 7.89 -30.82 -11.69
CA GLY A 546 6.88 -30.25 -10.79
C GLY A 546 6.32 -28.88 -11.21
N PHE A 547 6.85 -28.28 -12.28
CA PHE A 547 6.35 -26.98 -12.74
C PHE A 547 4.94 -27.09 -13.32
N SER A 548 4.04 -26.26 -12.83
CA SER A 548 2.70 -26.10 -13.39
C SER A 548 2.31 -24.62 -13.40
N LEU A 549 1.59 -24.19 -14.43
CA LEU A 549 1.07 -22.85 -14.57
C LEU A 549 -0.38 -22.89 -15.03
N SER A 550 -1.24 -22.18 -14.29
CA SER A 550 -2.65 -22.06 -14.66
C SER A 550 -3.00 -20.57 -14.83
N MET A 551 -3.93 -20.27 -15.72
CA MET A 551 -4.50 -18.93 -15.91
C MET A 551 -6.01 -18.94 -15.73
N LYS A 552 -6.60 -17.74 -15.48
CA LYS A 552 -8.06 -17.54 -15.36
C LYS A 552 -8.73 -17.47 -16.73
#